data_25b10ebc132db185ca14c94d1af0cdce
#
_entry.id   25b10ebc132db185ca14c94d1af0cdce
#
_cell.length_a   1.000
_cell.length_b   1.000
_cell.length_c   1.000
_cell.angle_alpha   90.00
_cell.angle_beta   90.00
_cell.angle_gamma   90.00
#
_symmetry.space_group_name_H-M   'P 1'
#
loop_
_entity.id
_entity.type
_entity.pdbx_description
1 polymer ?
#
loop_
_entity_poly.entity_id
_entity_poly.type
_entity_poly.pdbx_seq_one_letter_code
_entity_poly.pdbx_strand_id
1 'polypeptide(L)'
;MAGAAISVVLTLPAIVLAQTPVAPGPLTVQVGQPGPVINRDIFGQMSEHLGQGIYNGIWVGKDSKIPNVRGIRSDVVSALRAIKVPVVRWPGGCFADNYNWRDGVGPSDKRPVTLNANWGLLEPNAFGTNEFMDFANQIGAAAYVAVNISTGSVQQASDWLEYMTVDKPTTLEKERASDGHPAPYEVKYIGMGNEMSGCGGAMSPSDYVEHLKLYASNVDSRNPDQAPASLLRQRGPHAAMRVADGTDDDYIDAVMRAWQGHQSWSWSIEGLSLHHYTWGGAAMSSPSTGFGEQQYAGLLKETMEMEGLIAQRSALMDKYDPKKSVALIVDEWGVWLKPLPGTNPLFLRQQNSLRDAIAASLNLNIFARHADRVRMTNIAQMVNVLQSMILTDNAKMVLTPTYYVYKMYVPFQDAQFIPISFQGGLYTFGNITLPQVDAIAARGKDGKIWLALTNLDPDHDVDITIDVAGAPAQAAVGQVLTAARVDAVNTFDAPPEVMPKPVITQAVDGKLVLYLPSKSVTVVFLQP
;
A
#
# COMPACT_ATOMS: atom_id res chain seq x y z
N MET A 1 -1.21 71.79 -30.13
CA MET A 1 -2.14 71.34 -29.10
C MET A 1 -2.56 69.92 -29.49
N ALA A 2 -1.99 68.95 -28.86
CA ALA A 2 -2.32 67.54 -29.08
C ALA A 2 -3.07 67.02 -27.82
N GLY A 3 -4.32 66.70 -28.00
CA GLY A 3 -5.16 66.16 -26.93
C GLY A 3 -4.94 64.67 -26.72
N ALA A 4 -4.50 64.28 -25.57
CA ALA A 4 -4.39 62.86 -25.17
C ALA A 4 -5.78 62.39 -24.69
N ALA A 5 -6.35 61.36 -25.33
CA ALA A 5 -7.51 60.68 -24.87
C ALA A 5 -7.11 59.57 -23.87
N ILE A 6 -7.59 59.66 -22.64
CA ILE A 6 -7.41 58.65 -21.60
C ILE A 6 -8.57 57.66 -21.73
N SER A 7 -8.27 56.42 -22.15
CA SER A 7 -9.23 55.32 -22.13
C SER A 7 -9.24 54.68 -20.74
N VAL A 8 -10.33 54.83 -20.02
CA VAL A 8 -10.60 54.15 -18.74
C VAL A 8 -11.13 52.73 -19.06
N VAL A 9 -10.33 51.69 -18.80
CA VAL A 9 -10.77 50.31 -18.87
C VAL A 9 -11.44 49.97 -17.53
N LEU A 10 -12.77 49.85 -17.57
CA LEU A 10 -13.56 49.32 -16.45
C LEU A 10 -13.42 47.79 -16.42
N THR A 11 -12.62 47.28 -15.51
CA THR A 11 -12.63 45.83 -15.19
C THR A 11 -13.84 45.53 -14.31
N LEU A 12 -14.83 44.89 -14.88
CA LEU A 12 -15.91 44.25 -14.13
C LEU A 12 -15.36 43.06 -13.35
N PRO A 13 -15.67 42.90 -12.05
CA PRO A 13 -15.30 41.68 -11.33
C PRO A 13 -16.07 40.50 -11.93
N ALA A 14 -15.37 39.43 -12.27
CA ALA A 14 -16.00 38.17 -12.65
C ALA A 14 -16.77 37.64 -11.45
N ILE A 15 -18.09 37.59 -11.55
CA ILE A 15 -18.94 36.91 -10.58
C ILE A 15 -18.68 35.43 -10.78
N VAL A 16 -17.88 34.81 -9.90
CA VAL A 16 -17.80 33.36 -9.76
C VAL A 16 -19.15 32.91 -9.19
N LEU A 17 -20.01 32.41 -10.05
CA LEU A 17 -21.24 31.73 -9.61
C LEU A 17 -20.80 30.51 -8.82
N ALA A 18 -21.01 30.52 -7.51
CA ALA A 18 -20.87 29.35 -6.68
C ALA A 18 -21.79 28.25 -7.24
N GLN A 19 -21.22 27.14 -7.71
CA GLN A 19 -22.01 25.99 -8.11
C GLN A 19 -22.78 25.50 -6.89
N THR A 20 -24.08 25.28 -7.05
CA THR A 20 -24.92 24.74 -5.99
C THR A 20 -24.37 23.35 -5.62
N PRO A 21 -24.12 23.03 -4.35
CA PRO A 21 -23.68 21.70 -3.93
C PRO A 21 -24.65 20.65 -4.45
N VAL A 22 -24.14 19.66 -5.16
CA VAL A 22 -24.95 18.51 -5.59
C VAL A 22 -24.90 17.49 -4.46
N ALA A 23 -26.02 17.33 -3.77
CA ALA A 23 -26.12 16.37 -2.66
C ALA A 23 -25.98 14.92 -3.18
N PRO A 24 -25.40 14.01 -2.37
CA PRO A 24 -25.36 12.60 -2.70
C PRO A 24 -26.75 11.99 -2.86
N GLY A 25 -26.87 11.07 -3.82
CA GLY A 25 -28.07 10.26 -4.03
C GLY A 25 -28.14 9.06 -3.07
N PRO A 26 -29.17 8.22 -3.18
CA PRO A 26 -29.24 6.96 -2.44
C PRO A 26 -28.16 5.99 -2.94
N LEU A 27 -27.60 5.19 -1.99
CA LEU A 27 -26.64 4.14 -2.27
C LEU A 27 -27.39 2.80 -2.34
N THR A 28 -27.39 2.15 -3.49
CA THR A 28 -28.00 0.83 -3.66
C THR A 28 -26.93 -0.26 -3.78
N VAL A 29 -26.95 -1.24 -2.89
CA VAL A 29 -26.04 -2.40 -2.89
C VAL A 29 -26.63 -3.53 -3.74
N GLN A 30 -25.89 -3.94 -4.79
CA GLN A 30 -26.33 -4.94 -5.79
C GLN A 30 -25.96 -6.36 -5.37
N VAL A 31 -26.53 -6.88 -4.30
CA VAL A 31 -26.13 -8.16 -3.67
C VAL A 31 -26.26 -9.40 -4.57
N GLY A 32 -27.04 -9.31 -5.64
CA GLY A 32 -27.22 -10.37 -6.65
C GLY A 32 -26.14 -10.40 -7.73
N GLN A 33 -25.20 -9.47 -7.73
CA GLN A 33 -24.15 -9.33 -8.75
C GLN A 33 -22.76 -9.35 -8.08
N PRO A 34 -22.25 -10.52 -7.65
CA PRO A 34 -20.94 -10.58 -7.00
C PRO A 34 -19.83 -10.21 -8.00
N GLY A 35 -18.96 -9.29 -7.59
CA GLY A 35 -17.74 -8.91 -8.31
C GLY A 35 -16.56 -9.83 -7.95
N PRO A 36 -15.31 -9.39 -8.16
CA PRO A 36 -14.10 -10.15 -7.81
C PRO A 36 -13.92 -10.26 -6.29
N VAL A 37 -13.06 -11.19 -5.86
CA VAL A 37 -12.60 -11.25 -4.47
C VAL A 37 -11.55 -10.16 -4.26
N ILE A 38 -11.73 -9.34 -3.24
CA ILE A 38 -10.75 -8.37 -2.76
C ILE A 38 -9.63 -9.16 -2.08
N ASN A 39 -8.54 -9.42 -2.79
CA ASN A 39 -7.43 -10.20 -2.24
C ASN A 39 -6.90 -9.51 -0.97
N ARG A 40 -6.69 -10.28 0.11
CA ARG A 40 -6.14 -9.74 1.36
C ARG A 40 -4.82 -9.00 1.18
N ASP A 41 -4.01 -9.40 0.20
CA ASP A 41 -2.71 -8.80 -0.07
C ASP A 41 -2.80 -7.35 -0.57
N ILE A 42 -3.99 -6.87 -0.94
CA ILE A 42 -4.27 -5.44 -1.16
C ILE A 42 -4.01 -4.60 0.11
N PHE A 43 -4.01 -5.22 1.28
CA PHE A 43 -3.71 -4.58 2.57
C PHE A 43 -2.26 -4.78 3.01
N GLY A 44 -1.36 -5.11 2.08
CA GLY A 44 0.06 -5.29 2.31
C GLY A 44 0.79 -4.00 2.68
N GLN A 45 2.02 -4.16 3.13
CA GLN A 45 2.86 -3.07 3.61
C GLN A 45 4.30 -3.25 3.16
N MET A 46 5.04 -2.14 3.10
CA MET A 46 6.45 -2.10 2.74
C MET A 46 7.31 -1.73 3.94
N SER A 47 8.47 -2.33 4.00
CA SER A 47 9.55 -2.00 4.95
C SER A 47 10.88 -1.98 4.20
N GLU A 48 11.57 -0.85 4.25
CA GLU A 48 12.86 -0.62 3.60
C GLU A 48 13.92 -0.25 4.62
N HIS A 49 15.18 -0.55 4.32
CA HIS A 49 16.35 -0.05 5.06
C HIS A 49 16.52 1.46 4.82
N LEU A 50 15.57 2.23 5.34
CA LEU A 50 15.45 3.67 5.18
C LEU A 50 15.09 4.32 6.51
N GLY A 51 15.77 5.40 6.84
CA GLY A 51 15.50 6.21 8.02
C GLY A 51 15.47 5.38 9.31
N GLN A 52 14.33 5.45 10.00
CA GLN A 52 14.06 4.70 11.22
C GLN A 52 12.93 3.68 11.03
N GLY A 53 12.70 3.20 9.80
CA GLY A 53 11.68 2.20 9.51
C GLY A 53 12.02 0.86 10.16
N ILE A 54 13.24 0.38 9.95
CA ILE A 54 13.74 -0.87 10.54
C ILE A 54 14.40 -0.59 11.88
N TYR A 55 15.56 0.08 11.90
CA TYR A 55 16.28 0.37 13.15
C TYR A 55 15.56 1.44 13.95
N ASN A 56 15.34 1.18 15.25
CA ASN A 56 14.51 1.93 16.19
C ASN A 56 13.00 1.95 15.85
N GLY A 57 12.62 1.43 14.69
CA GLY A 57 11.23 1.20 14.30
C GLY A 57 10.77 -0.22 14.64
N ILE A 58 11.07 -1.18 13.76
CA ILE A 58 10.75 -2.61 13.94
C ILE A 58 11.79 -3.28 14.86
N TRP A 59 13.07 -2.97 14.64
CA TRP A 59 14.21 -3.61 15.28
C TRP A 59 14.89 -2.70 16.31
N VAL A 60 15.05 -3.20 17.52
CA VAL A 60 15.74 -2.48 18.62
C VAL A 60 16.93 -3.26 19.17
N GLY A 61 17.19 -4.46 18.66
CA GLY A 61 18.24 -5.34 19.16
C GLY A 61 17.80 -6.19 20.36
N LYS A 62 18.43 -7.36 20.49
CA LYS A 62 18.05 -8.38 21.50
C LYS A 62 18.23 -7.88 22.95
N ASP A 63 19.23 -7.04 23.16
CA ASP A 63 19.63 -6.53 24.49
C ASP A 63 18.93 -5.21 24.85
N SER A 64 18.02 -4.72 24.00
CA SER A 64 17.26 -3.50 24.25
C SER A 64 16.37 -3.63 25.49
N LYS A 65 16.27 -2.53 26.26
CA LYS A 65 15.29 -2.42 27.37
C LYS A 65 13.86 -2.22 26.88
N ILE A 66 13.68 -1.86 25.60
CA ILE A 66 12.35 -1.79 24.96
C ILE A 66 11.83 -3.23 24.82
N PRO A 67 10.59 -3.53 25.25
CA PRO A 67 10.03 -4.88 25.13
C PRO A 67 10.14 -5.43 23.71
N ASN A 68 10.82 -6.55 23.56
CA ASN A 68 11.09 -7.17 22.27
C ASN A 68 11.11 -8.69 22.36
N VAL A 69 10.90 -9.33 21.22
CA VAL A 69 11.14 -10.77 21.03
C VAL A 69 12.25 -10.91 20.00
N ARG A 70 13.41 -11.38 20.44
CA ARG A 70 14.61 -11.53 19.59
C ARG A 70 15.02 -10.25 18.85
N GLY A 71 14.86 -9.10 19.48
CA GLY A 71 15.19 -7.78 18.96
C GLY A 71 14.06 -7.04 18.25
N ILE A 72 12.94 -7.72 17.97
CA ILE A 72 11.77 -7.16 17.29
C ILE A 72 10.80 -6.60 18.33
N ARG A 73 10.35 -5.35 18.16
CA ARG A 73 9.50 -4.64 19.13
C ARG A 73 8.14 -5.32 19.30
N SER A 74 7.79 -5.66 20.54
CA SER A 74 6.55 -6.36 20.87
C SER A 74 5.29 -5.51 20.65
N ASP A 75 5.37 -4.20 20.91
CA ASP A 75 4.27 -3.26 20.70
C ASP A 75 3.93 -3.10 19.20
N VAL A 76 4.96 -2.95 18.36
CA VAL A 76 4.83 -2.90 16.89
C VAL A 76 4.22 -4.21 16.37
N VAL A 77 4.74 -5.36 16.80
CA VAL A 77 4.19 -6.68 16.43
C VAL A 77 2.71 -6.79 16.80
N SER A 78 2.35 -6.37 18.02
CA SER A 78 0.96 -6.43 18.49
C SER A 78 0.03 -5.56 17.65
N ALA A 79 0.45 -4.35 17.31
CA ALA A 79 -0.31 -3.43 16.46
C ALA A 79 -0.52 -3.99 15.04
N LEU A 80 0.53 -4.51 14.40
CA LEU A 80 0.47 -5.05 13.04
C LEU A 80 -0.38 -6.34 12.96
N ARG A 81 -0.31 -7.20 13.99
CA ARG A 81 -1.21 -8.36 14.11
C ARG A 81 -2.68 -7.96 14.20
N ALA A 82 -2.99 -6.89 14.91
CA ALA A 82 -4.36 -6.42 15.09
C ALA A 82 -5.03 -5.93 13.80
N ILE A 83 -4.23 -5.47 12.83
CA ILE A 83 -4.70 -5.10 11.48
C ILE A 83 -4.52 -6.23 10.45
N LYS A 84 -4.03 -7.40 10.88
CA LYS A 84 -3.84 -8.61 10.07
C LYS A 84 -3.04 -8.33 8.79
N VAL A 85 -1.87 -7.69 8.93
CA VAL A 85 -0.98 -7.43 7.78
C VAL A 85 -0.75 -8.71 7.00
N PRO A 86 -1.15 -8.80 5.72
CA PRO A 86 -1.10 -10.05 4.98
C PRO A 86 0.25 -10.34 4.33
N VAL A 87 0.97 -9.28 3.94
CA VAL A 87 2.25 -9.38 3.25
C VAL A 87 3.13 -8.17 3.57
N VAL A 88 4.44 -8.39 3.66
CA VAL A 88 5.45 -7.34 3.84
C VAL A 88 6.48 -7.45 2.72
N ARG A 89 6.69 -6.34 1.99
CA ARG A 89 7.75 -6.17 0.99
C ARG A 89 9.03 -5.69 1.67
N TRP A 90 10.15 -6.40 1.44
CA TRP A 90 11.49 -6.15 2.00
C TRP A 90 12.57 -6.65 1.02
N PRO A 91 13.83 -6.16 1.00
CA PRO A 91 14.47 -5.22 1.91
C PRO A 91 14.21 -3.75 1.57
N GLY A 92 13.42 -3.46 0.56
CA GLY A 92 13.05 -2.10 0.22
C GLY A 92 12.64 -1.92 -1.22
N GLY A 93 12.66 -0.65 -1.61
CA GLY A 93 12.64 -0.09 -2.93
C GLY A 93 14.06 0.02 -3.48
N CYS A 94 14.57 1.27 -3.60
CA CYS A 94 15.93 1.53 -4.13
C CYS A 94 17.05 0.79 -3.39
N PHE A 95 16.90 0.54 -2.08
CA PHE A 95 17.89 -0.22 -1.33
C PHE A 95 18.04 -1.66 -1.84
N ALA A 96 16.96 -2.29 -2.32
CA ALA A 96 16.99 -3.69 -2.76
C ALA A 96 18.00 -3.93 -3.89
N ASP A 97 18.13 -3.00 -4.84
CA ASP A 97 19.02 -3.11 -6.00
C ASP A 97 20.50 -2.80 -5.71
N ASN A 98 20.80 -2.49 -4.44
CA ASN A 98 22.18 -2.38 -3.94
C ASN A 98 22.47 -3.37 -2.80
N TYR A 99 21.47 -4.16 -2.36
CA TYR A 99 21.60 -5.04 -1.22
C TYR A 99 22.30 -6.35 -1.59
N ASN A 100 23.38 -6.66 -0.86
CA ASN A 100 23.98 -7.98 -0.86
C ASN A 100 23.44 -8.79 0.32
N TRP A 101 22.57 -9.76 0.07
CA TRP A 101 21.93 -10.56 1.10
C TRP A 101 22.90 -11.31 2.03
N ARG A 102 24.11 -11.62 1.53
CA ARG A 102 25.17 -12.26 2.31
C ARG A 102 25.62 -11.43 3.50
N ASP A 103 25.53 -10.09 3.38
CA ASP A 103 25.92 -9.19 4.46
C ASP A 103 24.93 -9.25 5.64
N GLY A 104 23.70 -9.70 5.41
CA GLY A 104 22.63 -9.81 6.40
C GLY A 104 22.41 -11.20 6.99
N VAL A 105 23.33 -12.17 6.82
CA VAL A 105 23.23 -13.53 7.37
C VAL A 105 24.45 -13.88 8.22
N GLY A 106 24.39 -14.98 8.97
CA GLY A 106 25.42 -15.37 9.91
C GLY A 106 25.46 -14.54 11.20
N PRO A 107 26.48 -14.70 12.04
CA PRO A 107 26.62 -14.02 13.34
C PRO A 107 26.61 -12.50 13.18
N SER A 108 25.73 -11.81 13.90
CA SER A 108 25.50 -10.36 13.75
C SER A 108 26.74 -9.50 14.06
N ASP A 109 27.63 -9.96 14.92
CA ASP A 109 28.89 -9.29 15.27
C ASP A 109 29.98 -9.41 14.19
N LYS A 110 29.75 -10.25 13.18
CA LYS A 110 30.66 -10.45 12.03
C LYS A 110 30.12 -9.85 10.73
N ARG A 111 28.90 -9.32 10.75
CA ARG A 111 28.30 -8.71 9.56
C ARG A 111 28.99 -7.37 9.26
N PRO A 112 29.24 -7.06 7.97
CA PRO A 112 29.87 -5.80 7.60
C PRO A 112 28.95 -4.61 7.87
N VAL A 113 29.56 -3.47 8.19
CA VAL A 113 28.86 -2.18 8.15
C VAL A 113 29.09 -1.57 6.76
N THR A 114 28.01 -1.36 6.01
CA THR A 114 28.06 -0.84 4.66
C THR A 114 27.47 0.56 4.57
N LEU A 115 27.67 1.24 3.43
CA LEU A 115 26.99 2.49 3.14
C LEU A 115 25.71 2.20 2.35
N ASN A 116 24.57 2.60 2.91
CA ASN A 116 23.33 2.70 2.15
C ASN A 116 23.42 3.94 1.23
N ALA A 117 23.83 3.74 -0.01
CA ALA A 117 24.12 4.81 -0.94
C ALA A 117 22.87 5.62 -1.33
N ASN A 118 21.70 4.99 -1.36
CA ASN A 118 20.44 5.65 -1.72
C ASN A 118 19.98 6.64 -0.65
N TRP A 119 20.17 6.27 0.63
CA TRP A 119 19.63 7.04 1.76
C TRP A 119 20.73 7.71 2.62
N GLY A 120 22.00 7.55 2.25
CA GLY A 120 23.13 8.22 2.92
C GLY A 120 23.36 7.76 4.36
N LEU A 121 23.01 6.53 4.70
CA LEU A 121 23.09 5.98 6.05
C LEU A 121 24.11 4.86 6.13
N LEU A 122 24.65 4.65 7.33
CA LEU A 122 25.37 3.41 7.63
C LEU A 122 24.37 2.28 7.84
N GLU A 123 24.59 1.17 7.14
CA GLU A 123 23.82 -0.06 7.26
C GLU A 123 24.63 -1.09 8.05
N PRO A 124 24.26 -1.36 9.31
CA PRO A 124 25.00 -2.33 10.14
C PRO A 124 24.67 -3.78 9.81
N ASN A 125 23.73 -4.02 8.90
CA ASN A 125 23.22 -5.35 8.54
C ASN A 125 22.72 -6.20 9.73
N ALA A 126 22.34 -5.54 10.84
CA ALA A 126 21.86 -6.20 12.05
C ALA A 126 20.46 -6.80 11.90
N PHE A 127 19.71 -6.33 10.90
CA PHE A 127 18.42 -6.87 10.50
C PHE A 127 18.55 -7.37 9.06
N GLY A 128 18.69 -8.67 8.90
CA GLY A 128 18.85 -9.31 7.59
C GLY A 128 17.74 -10.33 7.32
N THR A 129 18.06 -11.32 6.51
CA THR A 129 17.08 -12.33 6.05
C THR A 129 16.37 -13.02 7.19
N ASN A 130 17.11 -13.53 8.17
CA ASN A 130 16.54 -14.32 9.27
C ASN A 130 15.71 -13.46 10.22
N GLU A 131 16.14 -12.23 10.50
CA GLU A 131 15.40 -11.27 11.30
C GLU A 131 14.12 -10.82 10.61
N PHE A 132 14.15 -10.60 9.29
CA PHE A 132 12.97 -10.29 8.49
C PHE A 132 11.94 -11.43 8.49
N MET A 133 12.39 -12.65 8.23
CA MET A 133 11.50 -13.82 8.21
C MET A 133 10.89 -14.10 9.60
N ASP A 134 11.67 -13.87 10.67
CA ASP A 134 11.15 -13.94 12.04
C ASP A 134 10.11 -12.84 12.31
N PHE A 135 10.37 -11.61 11.87
CA PHE A 135 9.41 -10.51 11.98
C PHE A 135 8.10 -10.83 11.24
N ALA A 136 8.19 -11.25 9.97
CA ALA A 136 7.02 -11.63 9.17
C ALA A 136 6.21 -12.74 9.86
N ASN A 137 6.88 -13.76 10.41
CA ASN A 137 6.26 -14.83 11.18
C ASN A 137 5.60 -14.31 12.46
N GLN A 138 6.28 -13.41 13.22
CA GLN A 138 5.72 -12.86 14.45
C GLN A 138 4.44 -12.05 14.20
N ILE A 139 4.30 -11.36 13.08
CA ILE A 139 3.07 -10.62 12.73
C ILE A 139 2.04 -11.49 11.98
N GLY A 140 2.44 -12.66 11.47
CA GLY A 140 1.59 -13.56 10.70
C GLY A 140 1.43 -13.13 9.23
N ALA A 141 2.42 -12.42 8.67
CA ALA A 141 2.45 -11.94 7.31
C ALA A 141 3.28 -12.86 6.39
N ALA A 142 2.92 -12.91 5.12
CA ALA A 142 3.75 -13.52 4.08
C ALA A 142 4.92 -12.59 3.71
N ALA A 143 6.01 -13.19 3.23
CA ALA A 143 7.18 -12.47 2.75
C ALA A 143 7.06 -12.13 1.26
N TYR A 144 7.33 -10.87 0.93
CA TYR A 144 7.64 -10.40 -0.41
C TYR A 144 9.10 -9.95 -0.41
N VAL A 145 9.95 -10.66 -1.14
CA VAL A 145 11.38 -10.41 -1.18
C VAL A 145 11.75 -9.77 -2.52
N ALA A 146 12.28 -8.56 -2.50
CA ALA A 146 12.80 -7.89 -3.69
C ALA A 146 14.28 -8.27 -3.90
N VAL A 147 14.59 -8.92 -5.04
CA VAL A 147 15.96 -9.33 -5.36
C VAL A 147 16.72 -8.23 -6.09
N ASN A 148 18.02 -8.13 -5.82
CA ASN A 148 18.92 -7.19 -6.48
C ASN A 148 19.17 -7.63 -7.93
N ILE A 149 18.64 -6.88 -8.89
CA ILE A 149 18.80 -7.14 -10.32
C ILE A 149 19.74 -6.13 -11.01
N SER A 150 20.10 -5.08 -10.30
CA SER A 150 20.99 -4.01 -10.79
C SER A 150 22.47 -4.33 -10.55
N THR A 151 22.92 -4.32 -9.29
CA THR A 151 24.32 -4.55 -8.93
C THR A 151 24.61 -6.01 -8.59
N GLY A 152 23.57 -6.82 -8.36
CA GLY A 152 23.67 -8.24 -8.07
C GLY A 152 23.81 -9.11 -9.32
N SER A 153 23.96 -10.40 -9.11
CA SER A 153 23.95 -11.39 -10.19
C SER A 153 22.79 -12.37 -10.03
N VAL A 154 22.38 -12.98 -11.15
CA VAL A 154 21.36 -14.07 -11.15
C VAL A 154 21.73 -15.18 -10.17
N GLN A 155 23.04 -15.52 -10.09
CA GLN A 155 23.52 -16.55 -9.16
C GLN A 155 23.31 -16.12 -7.70
N GLN A 156 23.64 -14.88 -7.34
CA GLN A 156 23.43 -14.37 -5.98
C GLN A 156 21.95 -14.39 -5.59
N ALA A 157 21.05 -14.00 -6.50
CA ALA A 157 19.61 -14.06 -6.25
C ALA A 157 19.10 -15.51 -6.12
N SER A 158 19.58 -16.42 -6.98
CA SER A 158 19.25 -17.84 -6.90
C SER A 158 19.75 -18.49 -5.60
N ASP A 159 20.98 -18.16 -5.18
CA ASP A 159 21.56 -18.64 -3.92
C ASP A 159 20.78 -18.12 -2.71
N TRP A 160 20.29 -16.86 -2.77
CA TRP A 160 19.46 -16.31 -1.71
C TRP A 160 18.15 -17.06 -1.55
N LEU A 161 17.44 -17.34 -2.65
CA LEU A 161 16.22 -18.14 -2.61
C LEU A 161 16.50 -19.59 -2.18
N GLU A 162 17.65 -20.17 -2.59
CA GLU A 162 18.06 -21.48 -2.11
C GLU A 162 18.34 -21.47 -0.60
N TYR A 163 19.14 -20.50 -0.10
CA TYR A 163 19.37 -20.33 1.34
C TYR A 163 18.07 -20.26 2.13
N MET A 164 17.10 -19.45 1.66
CA MET A 164 15.83 -19.30 2.36
C MET A 164 14.93 -20.53 2.29
N THR A 165 14.86 -21.20 1.15
CA THR A 165 13.69 -22.05 0.85
C THR A 165 13.98 -23.52 0.62
N VAL A 166 15.24 -23.95 0.48
CA VAL A 166 15.55 -25.38 0.24
C VAL A 166 15.43 -26.21 1.52
N ASP A 167 14.88 -27.42 1.40
CA ASP A 167 14.76 -28.42 2.49
C ASP A 167 15.79 -29.57 2.40
N LYS A 168 16.58 -29.59 1.31
CA LYS A 168 17.59 -30.64 1.08
C LYS A 168 18.94 -30.20 1.62
N PRO A 169 19.79 -31.13 2.08
CA PRO A 169 21.05 -30.84 2.77
C PRO A 169 22.14 -30.26 1.85
N THR A 170 21.83 -29.13 1.19
CA THR A 170 22.78 -28.34 0.42
C THR A 170 23.70 -27.56 1.36
N THR A 171 24.74 -26.92 0.83
CA THR A 171 25.60 -26.05 1.62
C THR A 171 24.83 -24.87 2.21
N LEU A 172 23.91 -24.28 1.44
CA LEU A 172 23.13 -23.13 1.85
C LEU A 172 22.05 -23.48 2.89
N GLU A 173 21.43 -24.66 2.77
CA GLU A 173 20.53 -25.18 3.79
C GLU A 173 21.26 -25.37 5.12
N LYS A 174 22.45 -26.00 5.10
CA LYS A 174 23.26 -26.21 6.31
C LYS A 174 23.71 -24.89 6.93
N GLU A 175 24.01 -23.89 6.11
CA GLU A 175 24.31 -22.53 6.57
C GLU A 175 23.10 -21.93 7.30
N ARG A 176 21.92 -21.94 6.68
CA ARG A 176 20.67 -21.48 7.32
C ARG A 176 20.39 -22.23 8.62
N ALA A 177 20.56 -23.54 8.63
CA ALA A 177 20.39 -24.37 9.83
C ALA A 177 21.37 -24.00 10.94
N SER A 178 22.65 -23.72 10.59
CA SER A 178 23.68 -23.28 11.54
C SER A 178 23.40 -21.89 12.10
N ASP A 179 22.70 -21.06 11.35
CA ASP A 179 22.20 -19.74 11.79
C ASP A 179 20.96 -19.84 12.71
N GLY A 180 20.51 -21.07 13.01
CA GLY A 180 19.39 -21.34 13.91
C GLY A 180 18.04 -21.53 13.23
N HIS A 181 18.00 -21.62 11.89
CA HIS A 181 16.78 -21.71 11.10
C HIS A 181 16.73 -22.97 10.23
N PRO A 182 16.58 -24.19 10.81
CA PRO A 182 16.67 -25.45 10.04
C PRO A 182 15.49 -25.64 9.06
N ALA A 183 14.30 -25.11 9.37
CA ALA A 183 13.15 -25.23 8.47
C ALA A 183 13.24 -24.26 7.29
N PRO A 184 12.80 -24.65 6.08
CA PRO A 184 12.72 -23.75 4.94
C PRO A 184 11.67 -22.65 5.19
N TYR A 185 11.96 -21.44 4.74
CA TYR A 185 11.00 -20.36 4.74
C TYR A 185 10.05 -20.46 3.54
N GLU A 186 8.88 -19.87 3.69
CA GLU A 186 7.93 -19.63 2.60
C GLU A 186 8.08 -18.19 2.11
N VAL A 187 8.27 -18.02 0.79
CA VAL A 187 8.34 -16.72 0.12
C VAL A 187 7.15 -16.63 -0.83
N LYS A 188 6.24 -15.71 -0.60
CA LYS A 188 5.02 -15.59 -1.41
C LYS A 188 5.23 -14.78 -2.68
N TYR A 189 6.05 -13.73 -2.63
CA TYR A 189 6.36 -12.86 -3.76
C TYR A 189 7.86 -12.68 -3.90
N ILE A 190 8.33 -12.62 -5.15
CA ILE A 190 9.72 -12.34 -5.51
C ILE A 190 9.71 -11.18 -6.49
N GLY A 191 10.14 -10.00 -6.03
CA GLY A 191 10.30 -8.81 -6.87
C GLY A 191 11.55 -8.91 -7.71
N MET A 192 11.41 -8.70 -9.01
CA MET A 192 12.50 -8.76 -9.99
C MET A 192 12.97 -7.34 -10.33
N GLY A 193 13.70 -6.73 -9.40
CA GLY A 193 14.15 -5.33 -9.47
C GLY A 193 13.14 -4.34 -8.88
N ASN A 194 13.56 -3.05 -8.85
CA ASN A 194 12.78 -1.93 -8.35
C ASN A 194 13.09 -0.67 -9.13
N GLU A 195 12.07 0.01 -9.66
CA GLU A 195 12.21 1.30 -10.37
C GLU A 195 13.37 1.31 -11.37
N MET A 196 13.37 0.36 -12.28
CA MET A 196 14.51 0.06 -13.17
C MET A 196 14.86 1.20 -14.11
N SER A 197 13.96 2.15 -14.35
CA SER A 197 14.22 3.39 -15.09
C SER A 197 15.00 4.43 -14.27
N GLY A 198 15.06 4.26 -12.95
CA GLY A 198 15.67 5.18 -11.99
C GLY A 198 16.72 4.53 -11.11
N CYS A 199 16.45 4.47 -9.81
CA CYS A 199 17.38 3.97 -8.79
C CYS A 199 17.74 2.49 -8.95
N GLY A 200 16.93 1.70 -9.64
CA GLY A 200 17.19 0.30 -9.96
C GLY A 200 18.19 0.07 -11.10
N GLY A 201 18.91 1.10 -11.57
CA GLY A 201 20.01 0.93 -12.51
C GLY A 201 19.87 1.66 -13.84
N ALA A 202 18.84 2.49 -14.02
CA ALA A 202 18.59 3.29 -15.22
C ALA A 202 18.62 2.46 -16.52
N MET A 203 18.04 1.27 -16.49
CA MET A 203 17.96 0.37 -17.64
C MET A 203 16.95 0.89 -18.66
N SER A 204 17.14 0.60 -19.94
CA SER A 204 16.06 0.74 -20.90
C SER A 204 15.02 -0.38 -20.74
N PRO A 205 13.76 -0.20 -21.23
CA PRO A 205 12.77 -1.28 -21.19
C PRO A 205 13.24 -2.58 -21.85
N SER A 206 14.00 -2.49 -22.95
CA SER A 206 14.55 -3.65 -23.66
C SER A 206 15.64 -4.36 -22.85
N ASP A 207 16.55 -3.61 -22.24
CA ASP A 207 17.61 -4.19 -21.41
C ASP A 207 17.02 -4.86 -20.17
N TYR A 208 16.04 -4.20 -19.53
CA TYR A 208 15.32 -4.79 -18.41
C TYR A 208 14.66 -6.12 -18.78
N VAL A 209 13.97 -6.21 -19.92
CA VAL A 209 13.33 -7.46 -20.37
C VAL A 209 14.34 -8.60 -20.50
N GLU A 210 15.53 -8.35 -21.03
CA GLU A 210 16.56 -9.38 -21.14
C GLU A 210 17.09 -9.83 -19.77
N HIS A 211 17.29 -8.89 -18.82
CA HIS A 211 17.63 -9.23 -17.43
C HIS A 211 16.49 -10.00 -16.75
N LEU A 212 15.25 -9.52 -16.88
CA LEU A 212 14.06 -10.18 -16.32
C LEU A 212 13.95 -11.64 -16.75
N LYS A 213 14.16 -11.95 -18.03
CA LYS A 213 14.12 -13.31 -18.54
C LYS A 213 15.15 -14.21 -17.83
N LEU A 214 16.37 -13.72 -17.63
CA LEU A 214 17.43 -14.46 -16.94
C LEU A 214 17.06 -14.73 -15.48
N TYR A 215 16.60 -13.70 -14.76
CA TYR A 215 16.20 -13.83 -13.36
C TYR A 215 14.96 -14.74 -13.23
N ALA A 216 13.91 -14.48 -13.98
CA ALA A 216 12.67 -15.25 -13.91
C ALA A 216 12.84 -16.72 -14.34
N SER A 217 13.90 -17.05 -15.08
CA SER A 217 14.25 -18.44 -15.42
C SER A 217 14.99 -19.20 -14.32
N ASN A 218 15.70 -18.47 -13.44
CA ASN A 218 16.66 -19.09 -12.52
C ASN A 218 16.36 -18.82 -11.04
N VAL A 219 15.60 -17.76 -10.75
CA VAL A 219 15.28 -17.33 -9.38
C VAL A 219 13.86 -17.76 -9.04
N ASP A 220 13.73 -18.69 -8.11
CA ASP A 220 12.43 -19.21 -7.67
C ASP A 220 12.54 -19.81 -6.26
N SER A 221 11.41 -19.97 -5.56
CA SER A 221 11.36 -20.71 -4.30
C SER A 221 11.70 -22.19 -4.53
N ARG A 222 12.51 -22.74 -3.64
CA ARG A 222 12.85 -24.17 -3.55
C ARG A 222 12.09 -24.88 -2.44
N ASN A 223 11.18 -24.18 -1.76
CA ASN A 223 10.37 -24.75 -0.70
C ASN A 223 9.48 -25.87 -1.29
N PRO A 224 9.50 -27.10 -0.72
CA PRO A 224 8.75 -28.23 -1.27
C PRO A 224 7.25 -28.00 -1.31
N ASP A 225 6.71 -27.20 -0.40
CA ASP A 225 5.29 -26.86 -0.37
C ASP A 225 4.90 -25.83 -1.45
N GLN A 226 5.88 -25.14 -2.02
CA GLN A 226 5.70 -24.15 -3.08
C GLN A 226 6.21 -24.64 -4.44
N ALA A 227 7.31 -25.43 -4.44
CA ALA A 227 7.93 -25.91 -5.65
C ALA A 227 7.12 -27.06 -6.27
N PRO A 228 6.97 -27.10 -7.60
CA PRO A 228 6.33 -28.23 -8.26
C PRO A 228 7.22 -29.48 -8.15
N ALA A 229 6.60 -30.61 -7.88
CA ALA A 229 7.27 -31.92 -7.91
C ALA A 229 7.69 -32.36 -9.35
N SER A 230 7.42 -31.53 -10.35
CA SER A 230 7.52 -31.86 -11.78
C SER A 230 8.86 -31.42 -12.36
N LEU A 231 9.52 -32.34 -13.08
CA LEU A 231 10.69 -32.07 -13.92
C LEU A 231 10.42 -31.04 -15.05
N LEU A 232 9.16 -30.77 -15.35
CA LEU A 232 8.74 -29.89 -16.44
C LEU A 232 8.54 -28.44 -16.01
N ARG A 233 9.00 -28.02 -14.83
CA ARG A 233 8.89 -26.63 -14.30
C ARG A 233 7.45 -26.07 -14.30
N GLN A 234 6.44 -26.92 -14.24
CA GLN A 234 5.06 -26.45 -14.07
C GLN A 234 4.90 -25.93 -12.65
N ARG A 235 4.56 -24.65 -12.54
CA ARG A 235 4.38 -23.98 -11.25
C ARG A 235 3.10 -24.48 -10.57
N GLY A 236 3.24 -24.88 -9.33
CA GLY A 236 2.10 -25.29 -8.50
C GLY A 236 1.24 -24.11 -8.05
N PRO A 237 0.07 -24.35 -7.49
CA PRO A 237 -0.85 -23.31 -7.04
C PRO A 237 -0.31 -22.45 -5.88
N HIS A 238 0.70 -22.92 -5.18
CA HIS A 238 1.36 -22.22 -4.06
C HIS A 238 2.74 -21.67 -4.44
N ALA A 239 3.12 -21.72 -5.72
CA ALA A 239 4.39 -21.16 -6.19
C ALA A 239 4.50 -19.67 -5.86
N ALA A 240 5.71 -19.22 -5.50
CA ALA A 240 5.99 -17.81 -5.27
C ALA A 240 5.68 -17.00 -6.54
N MET A 241 4.98 -15.89 -6.40
CA MET A 241 4.66 -15.01 -7.53
C MET A 241 5.88 -14.14 -7.86
N ARG A 242 6.32 -14.17 -9.11
CA ARG A 242 7.38 -13.30 -9.62
C ARG A 242 6.77 -12.01 -10.13
N VAL A 243 7.22 -10.90 -9.58
CA VAL A 243 6.72 -9.56 -9.87
C VAL A 243 7.78 -8.81 -10.67
N ALA A 244 7.47 -8.47 -11.91
CA ALA A 244 8.33 -7.65 -12.76
C ALA A 244 8.10 -6.16 -12.48
N ASP A 245 9.12 -5.33 -12.71
CA ASP A 245 8.96 -3.88 -12.65
C ASP A 245 8.10 -3.36 -13.81
N GLY A 246 7.23 -2.40 -13.54
CA GLY A 246 6.32 -1.76 -14.46
C GLY A 246 6.24 -0.25 -14.21
N THR A 247 7.40 0.40 -14.07
CA THR A 247 7.53 1.82 -13.68
C THR A 247 6.69 2.75 -14.57
N ASP A 248 6.64 2.51 -15.87
CA ASP A 248 5.88 3.32 -16.83
C ASP A 248 5.27 2.48 -17.97
N ASP A 249 4.55 3.13 -18.89
CA ASP A 249 3.86 2.46 -20.01
C ASP A 249 4.83 1.70 -20.93
N ASP A 250 6.03 2.20 -21.17
CA ASP A 250 7.00 1.57 -22.06
C ASP A 250 7.55 0.27 -21.45
N TYR A 251 7.77 0.25 -20.11
CA TYR A 251 8.15 -0.97 -19.39
C TYR A 251 7.03 -2.00 -19.41
N ILE A 252 5.80 -1.58 -19.12
CA ILE A 252 4.64 -2.48 -19.16
C ILE A 252 4.46 -3.08 -20.55
N ASP A 253 4.52 -2.26 -21.60
CA ASP A 253 4.37 -2.72 -22.99
C ASP A 253 5.47 -3.71 -23.37
N ALA A 254 6.74 -3.39 -23.04
CA ALA A 254 7.87 -4.26 -23.34
C ALA A 254 7.81 -5.60 -22.61
N VAL A 255 7.53 -5.57 -21.30
CA VAL A 255 7.43 -6.78 -20.46
C VAL A 255 6.26 -7.65 -20.91
N MET A 256 5.07 -7.06 -21.08
CA MET A 256 3.86 -7.81 -21.44
C MET A 256 3.91 -8.37 -22.86
N ARG A 257 4.52 -7.65 -23.79
CA ARG A 257 4.79 -8.16 -25.16
C ARG A 257 5.73 -9.36 -25.12
N ALA A 258 6.81 -9.29 -24.36
CA ALA A 258 7.75 -10.40 -24.20
C ALA A 258 7.08 -11.60 -23.50
N TRP A 259 6.25 -11.32 -22.48
CA TRP A 259 5.50 -12.35 -21.77
C TRP A 259 4.48 -13.06 -22.68
N GLN A 260 3.73 -12.36 -23.51
CA GLN A 260 2.77 -12.96 -24.44
C GLN A 260 3.44 -13.92 -25.41
N GLY A 261 4.66 -13.61 -25.87
CA GLY A 261 5.43 -14.44 -26.77
C GLY A 261 6.24 -15.57 -26.10
N HIS A 262 6.19 -15.68 -24.75
CA HIS A 262 7.02 -16.67 -24.04
C HIS A 262 6.50 -18.10 -24.20
N GLN A 263 7.41 -19.04 -24.07
CA GLN A 263 7.04 -20.45 -23.90
C GLN A 263 6.96 -20.73 -22.39
N SER A 264 5.83 -21.24 -21.92
CA SER A 264 5.52 -21.42 -20.49
C SER A 264 6.55 -22.23 -19.69
N TRP A 265 7.37 -23.05 -20.38
CA TRP A 265 8.46 -23.80 -19.75
C TRP A 265 9.76 -23.00 -19.61
N SER A 266 9.89 -21.83 -20.25
CA SER A 266 11.14 -21.06 -20.26
C SER A 266 11.23 -20.08 -19.09
N TRP A 267 10.33 -19.13 -19.04
CA TRP A 267 10.24 -18.12 -17.99
C TRP A 267 8.79 -17.64 -17.89
N SER A 268 8.44 -17.00 -16.81
CA SER A 268 7.13 -16.32 -16.66
C SER A 268 7.20 -15.30 -15.54
N ILE A 269 6.21 -14.41 -15.51
CA ILE A 269 5.88 -13.55 -14.38
C ILE A 269 4.41 -13.73 -14.04
N GLU A 270 4.05 -13.50 -12.81
CA GLU A 270 2.68 -13.59 -12.31
C GLU A 270 2.14 -12.24 -11.85
N GLY A 271 3.02 -11.23 -11.74
CA GLY A 271 2.67 -9.86 -11.38
C GLY A 271 3.51 -8.83 -12.10
N LEU A 272 2.95 -7.64 -12.24
CA LEU A 272 3.61 -6.45 -12.78
C LEU A 272 3.44 -5.31 -11.80
N SER A 273 4.56 -4.71 -11.38
CA SER A 273 4.62 -3.65 -10.39
C SER A 273 4.07 -2.33 -10.92
N LEU A 274 3.51 -1.53 -10.04
CA LEU A 274 3.13 -0.12 -10.24
C LEU A 274 3.46 0.65 -8.97
N HIS A 275 4.18 1.77 -9.11
CA HIS A 275 4.42 2.72 -8.03
C HIS A 275 3.66 4.02 -8.29
N HIS A 276 3.01 4.55 -7.27
CA HIS A 276 2.37 5.86 -7.35
C HIS A 276 2.31 6.53 -5.97
N TYR A 277 2.95 7.69 -5.87
CA TYR A 277 2.91 8.53 -4.68
C TYR A 277 2.07 9.77 -4.90
N THR A 278 1.26 10.13 -3.91
CA THR A 278 0.51 11.39 -3.85
C THR A 278 1.37 12.46 -3.18
N TRP A 279 1.71 13.52 -3.90
CA TRP A 279 2.60 14.59 -3.44
C TRP A 279 1.84 15.78 -2.84
N GLY A 280 0.61 16.00 -3.26
CA GLY A 280 -0.20 17.17 -2.91
C GLY A 280 0.36 18.46 -3.53
N GLY A 281 0.99 18.37 -4.71
CA GLY A 281 1.65 19.45 -5.43
C GLY A 281 3.04 19.08 -5.91
N ALA A 282 4.03 20.00 -5.83
CA ALA A 282 5.40 19.65 -6.16
C ALA A 282 5.96 18.61 -5.18
N ALA A 283 6.82 17.71 -5.71
CA ALA A 283 7.39 16.61 -4.93
C ALA A 283 8.00 17.10 -3.60
N MET A 284 7.65 16.43 -2.50
CA MET A 284 8.11 16.71 -1.12
C MET A 284 7.89 18.15 -0.64
N SER A 285 6.96 18.90 -1.23
CA SER A 285 6.69 20.30 -0.85
C SER A 285 5.48 20.48 0.06
N SER A 286 4.49 19.60 -0.02
CA SER A 286 3.26 19.69 0.74
C SER A 286 3.51 19.42 2.23
N PRO A 287 3.02 20.28 3.14
CA PRO A 287 3.23 20.08 4.58
C PRO A 287 2.39 18.91 5.11
N SER A 288 2.94 18.21 6.08
CA SER A 288 2.24 17.10 6.77
C SER A 288 1.23 17.58 7.81
N THR A 289 1.39 18.79 8.33
CA THR A 289 0.49 19.46 9.30
C THR A 289 0.44 20.96 9.03
N GLY A 290 -0.55 21.66 9.60
CA GLY A 290 -0.69 23.12 9.47
C GLY A 290 -1.05 23.56 8.04
N PHE A 291 -1.70 22.71 7.28
CA PHE A 291 -2.18 23.00 5.92
C PHE A 291 -3.65 23.48 5.95
N GLY A 292 -4.01 24.24 4.91
CA GLY A 292 -5.39 24.69 4.71
C GLY A 292 -6.16 23.82 3.72
N GLU A 293 -7.38 24.23 3.40
CA GLU A 293 -8.31 23.48 2.53
C GLU A 293 -7.78 23.33 1.10
N GLN A 294 -7.04 24.31 0.58
CA GLN A 294 -6.40 24.21 -0.75
C GLN A 294 -5.46 22.99 -0.86
N GLN A 295 -4.61 22.79 0.16
CA GLN A 295 -3.70 21.64 0.18
C GLN A 295 -4.44 20.33 0.47
N TYR A 296 -5.52 20.38 1.26
CA TYR A 296 -6.39 19.24 1.51
C TYR A 296 -7.06 18.76 0.22
N ALA A 297 -7.81 19.64 -0.43
CA ALA A 297 -8.52 19.30 -1.68
C ALA A 297 -7.56 18.90 -2.80
N GLY A 298 -6.41 19.61 -2.93
CA GLY A 298 -5.38 19.32 -3.92
C GLY A 298 -4.80 17.91 -3.76
N LEU A 299 -4.47 17.51 -2.53
CA LEU A 299 -3.94 16.18 -2.24
C LEU A 299 -4.98 15.08 -2.53
N LEU A 300 -6.25 15.27 -2.13
CA LEU A 300 -7.30 14.29 -2.41
C LEU A 300 -7.57 14.15 -3.92
N LYS A 301 -7.52 15.27 -4.68
CA LYS A 301 -7.62 15.21 -6.14
C LYS A 301 -6.53 14.33 -6.74
N GLU A 302 -5.29 14.56 -6.36
CA GLU A 302 -4.15 13.76 -6.83
C GLU A 302 -4.26 12.29 -6.38
N THR A 303 -4.72 12.03 -5.15
CA THR A 303 -4.99 10.67 -4.67
C THR A 303 -5.96 9.92 -5.58
N MET A 304 -7.01 10.58 -6.06
CA MET A 304 -8.02 9.97 -6.93
C MET A 304 -7.51 9.71 -8.36
N GLU A 305 -6.38 10.27 -8.77
CA GLU A 305 -5.74 9.99 -10.07
C GLU A 305 -5.30 8.50 -10.17
N MET A 306 -5.13 7.82 -9.04
CA MET A 306 -4.89 6.38 -8.97
C MET A 306 -5.94 5.55 -9.74
N GLU A 307 -7.21 5.96 -9.71
CA GLU A 307 -8.30 5.29 -10.46
C GLU A 307 -8.00 5.26 -11.97
N GLY A 308 -7.67 6.41 -12.53
CA GLY A 308 -7.32 6.55 -13.95
C GLY A 308 -6.03 5.81 -14.31
N LEU A 309 -5.04 5.87 -13.43
CA LEU A 309 -3.76 5.20 -13.62
C LEU A 309 -3.92 3.67 -13.68
N ILE A 310 -4.65 3.08 -12.74
CA ILE A 310 -4.93 1.63 -12.73
C ILE A 310 -5.73 1.23 -13.98
N ALA A 311 -6.73 2.02 -14.36
CA ALA A 311 -7.53 1.75 -15.57
C ALA A 311 -6.66 1.77 -16.83
N GLN A 312 -5.77 2.76 -16.97
CA GLN A 312 -4.82 2.88 -18.09
C GLN A 312 -3.86 1.68 -18.15
N ARG A 313 -3.22 1.34 -17.02
CA ARG A 313 -2.27 0.22 -16.93
C ARG A 313 -2.97 -1.12 -17.20
N SER A 314 -4.16 -1.32 -16.64
CA SER A 314 -4.94 -2.53 -16.89
C SER A 314 -5.30 -2.67 -18.37
N ALA A 315 -5.74 -1.59 -19.03
CA ALA A 315 -6.06 -1.60 -20.45
C ALA A 315 -4.83 -1.89 -21.34
N LEU A 316 -3.65 -1.42 -20.95
CA LEU A 316 -2.39 -1.74 -21.63
C LEU A 316 -2.05 -3.24 -21.46
N MET A 317 -2.18 -3.78 -20.26
CA MET A 317 -1.96 -5.20 -19.97
C MET A 317 -2.97 -6.09 -20.71
N ASP A 318 -4.23 -5.67 -20.83
CA ASP A 318 -5.33 -6.43 -21.49
C ASP A 318 -5.07 -6.69 -22.98
N LYS A 319 -4.23 -5.88 -23.65
CA LYS A 319 -3.78 -6.13 -25.04
C LYS A 319 -3.04 -7.46 -25.18
N TYR A 320 -2.31 -7.85 -24.14
CA TYR A 320 -1.43 -9.03 -24.12
C TYR A 320 -2.00 -10.17 -23.30
N ASP A 321 -2.78 -9.83 -22.25
CA ASP A 321 -3.36 -10.78 -21.28
C ASP A 321 -4.83 -10.45 -20.99
N PRO A 322 -5.75 -10.69 -21.95
CA PRO A 322 -7.18 -10.42 -21.77
C PRO A 322 -7.84 -11.31 -20.69
N LYS A 323 -7.16 -12.40 -20.27
CA LYS A 323 -7.64 -13.27 -19.19
C LYS A 323 -7.22 -12.79 -17.80
N LYS A 324 -6.48 -11.70 -17.74
CA LYS A 324 -5.98 -11.12 -16.47
C LYS A 324 -5.19 -12.12 -15.63
N SER A 325 -4.36 -12.95 -16.27
CA SER A 325 -3.51 -13.96 -15.62
C SER A 325 -2.38 -13.30 -14.84
N VAL A 326 -1.77 -12.24 -15.40
CA VAL A 326 -0.76 -11.41 -14.74
C VAL A 326 -1.46 -10.36 -13.88
N ALA A 327 -1.18 -10.34 -12.59
CA ALA A 327 -1.75 -9.35 -11.67
C ALA A 327 -1.10 -7.97 -11.86
N LEU A 328 -1.84 -6.90 -11.61
CA LEU A 328 -1.28 -5.59 -11.34
C LEU A 328 -0.99 -5.51 -9.82
N ILE A 329 0.23 -5.15 -9.48
CA ILE A 329 0.77 -5.12 -8.12
C ILE A 329 1.18 -3.68 -7.81
N VAL A 330 0.41 -2.99 -6.96
CA VAL A 330 0.73 -1.61 -6.57
C VAL A 330 1.63 -1.66 -5.34
N ASP A 331 2.88 -2.09 -5.52
CA ASP A 331 3.77 -2.45 -4.42
C ASP A 331 4.52 -1.27 -3.79
N GLU A 332 4.29 -0.04 -4.30
CA GLU A 332 4.56 1.20 -3.58
C GLU A 332 3.48 2.24 -3.83
N TRP A 333 2.83 2.69 -2.77
CA TRP A 333 1.88 3.79 -2.84
C TRP A 333 1.76 4.49 -1.48
N GLY A 334 1.27 5.71 -1.51
CA GLY A 334 1.02 6.48 -0.31
C GLY A 334 1.21 7.98 -0.51
N VAL A 335 1.10 8.72 0.57
CA VAL A 335 1.31 10.16 0.57
C VAL A 335 2.77 10.46 0.92
N TRP A 336 3.47 11.17 0.03
CA TRP A 336 4.86 11.58 0.23
C TRP A 336 4.94 13.09 0.44
N LEU A 337 5.13 13.50 1.67
CA LEU A 337 5.09 14.88 2.11
C LEU A 337 6.49 15.40 2.47
N LYS A 338 6.53 16.69 2.77
CA LYS A 338 7.73 17.32 3.31
C LYS A 338 8.13 16.65 4.63
N PRO A 339 9.39 16.22 4.78
CA PRO A 339 9.87 15.66 6.04
C PRO A 339 9.69 16.61 7.21
N LEU A 340 9.48 16.06 8.41
CA LEU A 340 9.31 16.85 9.63
C LEU A 340 10.54 17.73 9.90
N PRO A 341 10.35 19.02 10.24
CA PRO A 341 11.44 19.90 10.65
C PRO A 341 12.25 19.33 11.81
N GLY A 342 13.57 19.47 11.75
CA GLY A 342 14.47 18.96 12.78
C GLY A 342 14.82 17.48 12.67
N THR A 343 14.25 16.76 11.71
CA THR A 343 14.68 15.39 11.35
C THR A 343 15.64 15.41 10.17
N ASN A 344 16.44 14.35 10.01
CA ASN A 344 17.21 14.18 8.78
C ASN A 344 16.23 14.05 7.60
N PRO A 345 16.29 14.91 6.57
CA PRO A 345 15.33 14.86 5.46
C PRO A 345 15.39 13.54 4.67
N LEU A 346 16.53 12.87 4.64
CA LEU A 346 16.70 11.56 4.00
C LEU A 346 16.01 10.41 4.77
N PHE A 347 15.53 10.65 6.00
CA PHE A 347 14.75 9.67 6.74
C PHE A 347 13.29 9.62 6.29
N LEU A 348 12.86 10.59 5.51
CA LEU A 348 11.49 10.73 5.02
C LEU A 348 10.43 10.61 6.13
N ARG A 349 10.79 11.07 7.32
CA ARG A 349 9.88 11.05 8.47
C ARG A 349 8.87 12.16 8.33
N GLN A 350 7.61 11.83 8.26
CA GLN A 350 6.50 12.77 8.23
C GLN A 350 5.48 12.44 9.31
N GLN A 351 4.66 13.43 9.69
CA GLN A 351 3.47 13.19 10.50
C GLN A 351 2.34 12.75 9.58
N ASN A 352 1.48 11.85 10.06
CA ASN A 352 0.30 11.40 9.33
C ASN A 352 -0.97 11.94 10.01
N SER A 353 -1.79 12.64 9.23
CA SER A 353 -3.00 13.33 9.69
C SER A 353 -4.29 12.61 9.28
N LEU A 354 -5.44 13.17 9.65
CA LEU A 354 -6.75 12.70 9.19
C LEU A 354 -6.87 12.78 7.66
N ARG A 355 -6.30 13.81 6.99
CA ARG A 355 -6.23 13.90 5.52
C ARG A 355 -5.59 12.66 4.92
N ASP A 356 -4.49 12.20 5.49
CA ASP A 356 -3.72 11.07 4.97
C ASP A 356 -4.48 9.74 5.19
N ALA A 357 -5.26 9.65 6.27
CA ALA A 357 -6.19 8.55 6.49
C ALA A 357 -7.33 8.52 5.45
N ILE A 358 -7.89 9.69 5.10
CA ILE A 358 -8.88 9.82 4.01
C ILE A 358 -8.26 9.40 2.68
N ALA A 359 -7.04 9.86 2.35
CA ALA A 359 -6.32 9.43 1.15
C ALA A 359 -6.09 7.91 1.11
N ALA A 360 -5.75 7.29 2.25
CA ALA A 360 -5.61 5.84 2.33
C ALA A 360 -6.94 5.11 2.07
N SER A 361 -8.05 5.59 2.61
CA SER A 361 -9.36 4.98 2.38
C SER A 361 -9.79 5.08 0.92
N LEU A 362 -9.52 6.21 0.25
CA LEU A 362 -9.78 6.37 -1.20
C LEU A 362 -9.00 5.37 -2.02
N ASN A 363 -7.69 5.23 -1.78
CA ASN A 363 -6.86 4.25 -2.50
C ASN A 363 -7.34 2.81 -2.25
N LEU A 364 -7.66 2.43 -1.01
CA LEU A 364 -8.20 1.08 -0.70
C LEU A 364 -9.53 0.82 -1.41
N ASN A 365 -10.40 1.83 -1.52
CA ASN A 365 -11.64 1.73 -2.27
C ASN A 365 -11.39 1.57 -3.78
N ILE A 366 -10.43 2.31 -4.35
CA ILE A 366 -10.00 2.19 -5.74
C ILE A 366 -9.47 0.77 -6.01
N PHE A 367 -8.57 0.27 -5.18
CA PHE A 367 -8.03 -1.08 -5.34
C PHE A 367 -9.10 -2.16 -5.26
N ALA A 368 -10.08 -2.00 -4.37
CA ALA A 368 -11.21 -2.93 -4.26
C ALA A 368 -12.10 -2.93 -5.52
N ARG A 369 -12.32 -1.77 -6.14
CA ARG A 369 -13.06 -1.67 -7.42
C ARG A 369 -12.34 -2.37 -8.56
N HIS A 370 -11.01 -2.39 -8.54
CA HIS A 370 -10.15 -3.03 -9.56
C HIS A 370 -9.59 -4.39 -9.13
N ALA A 371 -10.21 -5.05 -8.16
CA ALA A 371 -9.72 -6.33 -7.60
C ALA A 371 -9.70 -7.50 -8.60
N ASP A 372 -10.25 -7.34 -9.79
CA ASP A 372 -10.13 -8.28 -10.90
C ASP A 372 -8.71 -8.30 -11.51
N ARG A 373 -7.96 -7.19 -11.44
CA ARG A 373 -6.59 -7.06 -11.92
C ARG A 373 -5.60 -6.75 -10.78
N VAL A 374 -5.97 -5.86 -9.83
CA VAL A 374 -5.14 -5.52 -8.66
C VAL A 374 -5.27 -6.61 -7.61
N ARG A 375 -4.18 -7.33 -7.31
CA ARG A 375 -4.21 -8.46 -6.37
C ARG A 375 -3.33 -8.28 -5.15
N MET A 376 -2.45 -7.30 -5.16
CA MET A 376 -1.61 -6.96 -4.01
C MET A 376 -1.24 -5.48 -4.08
N THR A 377 -1.15 -4.84 -2.93
CA THR A 377 -0.60 -3.49 -2.80
C THR A 377 0.24 -3.37 -1.53
N ASN A 378 1.23 -2.47 -1.51
CA ASN A 378 2.01 -2.19 -0.30
C ASN A 378 2.05 -0.70 -0.05
N ILE A 379 1.43 -0.27 1.05
CA ILE A 379 1.56 1.12 1.47
C ILE A 379 2.99 1.39 1.95
N ALA A 380 3.54 2.51 1.56
CA ALA A 380 4.87 2.97 1.95
C ALA A 380 4.79 4.04 3.04
N GLN A 381 5.29 3.76 4.28
CA GLN A 381 5.82 2.50 4.71
C GLN A 381 5.21 2.11 6.07
N MET A 382 5.58 0.96 6.57
CA MET A 382 4.99 0.37 7.78
C MET A 382 5.22 1.20 9.05
N VAL A 383 6.47 1.64 9.31
CA VAL A 383 6.87 2.33 10.54
C VAL A 383 7.76 3.54 10.20
N ASN A 384 7.49 4.69 10.80
CA ASN A 384 8.31 5.91 10.83
C ASN A 384 8.60 6.61 9.49
N VAL A 385 8.35 5.99 8.37
CA VAL A 385 8.73 6.48 7.04
C VAL A 385 7.50 6.75 6.21
N LEU A 386 7.44 7.90 5.54
CA LEU A 386 6.33 8.27 4.64
C LEU A 386 4.95 8.12 5.33
N GLN A 387 3.95 7.57 4.63
CA GLN A 387 2.63 7.32 5.17
C GLN A 387 2.60 6.06 6.05
N SER A 388 3.18 6.15 7.24
CA SER A 388 3.33 5.00 8.12
C SER A 388 2.10 4.71 9.00
N MET A 389 1.94 3.42 9.32
CA MET A 389 0.92 2.96 10.28
C MET A 389 1.27 3.38 11.70
N ILE A 390 2.56 3.36 12.03
CA ILE A 390 3.10 3.47 13.38
C ILE A 390 4.25 4.47 13.37
N LEU A 391 4.26 5.35 14.37
CA LEU A 391 5.44 6.15 14.70
C LEU A 391 6.03 5.65 16.01
N THR A 392 7.37 5.63 16.09
CA THR A 392 8.09 5.28 17.31
C THR A 392 9.09 6.38 17.67
N ASP A 393 9.30 6.55 18.96
CA ASP A 393 10.35 7.40 19.51
C ASP A 393 10.85 6.75 20.81
N ASN A 394 12.08 6.21 20.79
CA ASN A 394 12.61 5.42 21.88
C ASN A 394 11.62 4.32 22.33
N ALA A 395 11.19 4.31 23.60
CA ALA A 395 10.23 3.35 24.12
C ALA A 395 8.75 3.69 23.78
N LYS A 396 8.48 4.88 23.24
CA LYS A 396 7.13 5.31 22.91
C LYS A 396 6.70 4.80 21.53
N MET A 397 5.41 4.54 21.38
CA MET A 397 4.75 4.19 20.12
C MET A 397 3.43 4.94 20.01
N VAL A 398 3.09 5.40 18.82
CA VAL A 398 1.78 5.99 18.51
C VAL A 398 1.22 5.39 17.21
N LEU A 399 -0.08 5.11 17.21
CA LEU A 399 -0.83 4.66 16.05
C LEU A 399 -1.32 5.87 15.27
N THR A 400 -1.03 5.93 13.98
CA THR A 400 -1.44 7.05 13.11
C THR A 400 -2.92 6.94 12.73
N PRO A 401 -3.55 8.00 12.22
CA PRO A 401 -4.89 7.91 11.65
C PRO A 401 -5.01 6.88 10.51
N THR A 402 -3.95 6.71 9.69
CA THR A 402 -3.89 5.69 8.63
C THR A 402 -3.97 4.26 9.18
N TYR A 403 -3.35 3.97 10.32
CA TYR A 403 -3.48 2.69 11.01
C TYR A 403 -4.95 2.33 11.29
N TYR A 404 -5.72 3.31 11.76
CA TYR A 404 -7.13 3.07 12.10
C TYR A 404 -7.99 2.80 10.87
N VAL A 405 -7.67 3.38 9.72
CA VAL A 405 -8.33 3.00 8.45
C VAL A 405 -8.06 1.53 8.15
N TYR A 406 -6.81 1.08 8.17
CA TYR A 406 -6.49 -0.33 7.95
C TYR A 406 -7.20 -1.26 8.95
N LYS A 407 -7.30 -0.84 10.22
CA LYS A 407 -8.02 -1.60 11.26
C LYS A 407 -9.52 -1.72 10.95
N MET A 408 -10.15 -0.66 10.50
CA MET A 408 -11.56 -0.64 10.12
C MET A 408 -11.81 -1.47 8.85
N TYR A 409 -10.84 -1.53 7.93
CA TYR A 409 -10.93 -2.28 6.67
C TYR A 409 -10.60 -3.78 6.77
N VAL A 410 -10.22 -4.30 7.94
CA VAL A 410 -9.98 -5.75 8.13
C VAL A 410 -11.09 -6.65 7.58
N PRO A 411 -12.39 -6.31 7.67
CA PRO A 411 -13.46 -7.13 7.11
C PRO A 411 -13.45 -7.26 5.58
N PHE A 412 -12.76 -6.37 4.87
CA PHE A 412 -12.65 -6.41 3.41
C PHE A 412 -11.56 -7.37 2.92
N GLN A 413 -10.70 -7.86 3.79
CA GLN A 413 -9.66 -8.85 3.43
C GLN A 413 -10.31 -10.18 3.03
N ASP A 414 -10.09 -10.59 1.78
CA ASP A 414 -10.72 -11.74 1.10
C ASP A 414 -12.26 -11.66 1.02
N ALA A 415 -12.81 -10.46 1.08
CA ALA A 415 -14.24 -10.24 0.91
C ALA A 415 -14.64 -10.28 -0.58
N GLN A 416 -15.87 -10.65 -0.85
CA GLN A 416 -16.44 -10.60 -2.19
C GLN A 416 -16.93 -9.17 -2.49
N PHE A 417 -16.32 -8.49 -3.45
CA PHE A 417 -16.78 -7.16 -3.87
C PHE A 417 -18.25 -7.22 -4.34
N ILE A 418 -19.04 -6.22 -3.98
CA ILE A 418 -20.42 -6.06 -4.43
C ILE A 418 -20.54 -4.72 -5.14
N PRO A 419 -20.96 -4.68 -6.41
CA PRO A 419 -21.23 -3.43 -7.09
C PRO A 419 -22.28 -2.60 -6.37
N ILE A 420 -22.11 -1.29 -6.42
CA ILE A 420 -23.08 -0.32 -5.91
C ILE A 420 -23.54 0.61 -7.02
N SER A 421 -24.79 1.09 -6.92
CA SER A 421 -25.28 2.23 -7.69
C SER A 421 -25.32 3.42 -6.75
N PHE A 422 -24.48 4.42 -7.00
CA PHE A 422 -24.31 5.55 -6.10
C PHE A 422 -23.81 6.80 -6.82
N GLN A 423 -24.42 7.94 -6.54
CA GLN A 423 -23.92 9.26 -6.93
C GLN A 423 -23.45 9.97 -5.67
N GLY A 424 -22.15 10.14 -5.54
CA GLY A 424 -21.49 10.61 -4.31
C GLY A 424 -21.68 12.10 -4.00
N GLY A 425 -22.48 12.85 -4.76
CA GLY A 425 -22.54 14.30 -4.64
C GLY A 425 -21.25 14.98 -5.08
N LEU A 426 -21.13 16.29 -4.85
CA LEU A 426 -19.94 17.07 -5.23
C LEU A 426 -19.44 17.93 -4.07
N TYR A 427 -18.13 17.84 -3.80
CA TYR A 427 -17.38 18.79 -3.01
C TYR A 427 -16.51 19.63 -3.93
N THR A 428 -16.58 20.97 -3.78
CA THR A 428 -15.83 21.88 -4.64
C THR A 428 -15.09 22.92 -3.82
N PHE A 429 -13.80 23.04 -4.08
CA PHE A 429 -12.95 24.11 -3.54
C PHE A 429 -12.16 24.78 -4.67
N GLY A 430 -12.42 26.06 -4.92
CA GLY A 430 -11.81 26.77 -6.04
C GLY A 430 -12.12 26.12 -7.38
N ASN A 431 -11.10 25.65 -8.07
CA ASN A 431 -11.22 24.91 -9.35
C ASN A 431 -11.14 23.39 -9.19
N ILE A 432 -11.12 22.87 -7.97
CA ILE A 432 -11.08 21.45 -7.66
C ILE A 432 -12.51 21.00 -7.37
N THR A 433 -12.96 19.99 -8.09
CA THR A 433 -14.25 19.31 -7.86
C THR A 433 -14.00 17.81 -7.67
N LEU A 434 -14.50 17.27 -6.57
CA LEU A 434 -14.36 15.87 -6.15
C LEU A 434 -15.76 15.31 -5.83
N PRO A 435 -15.97 14.00 -5.83
CA PRO A 435 -17.15 13.45 -5.17
C PRO A 435 -17.15 13.84 -3.70
N GLN A 436 -18.32 14.23 -3.16
CA GLN A 436 -18.43 14.49 -1.73
C GLN A 436 -18.25 13.19 -0.95
N VAL A 437 -18.81 12.08 -1.44
CA VAL A 437 -18.70 10.77 -0.81
C VAL A 437 -18.20 9.74 -1.83
N ASP A 438 -17.14 9.01 -1.47
CA ASP A 438 -16.71 7.79 -2.14
C ASP A 438 -17.14 6.57 -1.34
N ALA A 439 -17.51 5.46 -2.02
CA ALA A 439 -18.04 4.29 -1.33
C ALA A 439 -17.69 2.98 -2.05
N ILE A 440 -17.60 1.90 -1.26
CA ILE A 440 -17.58 0.51 -1.73
C ILE A 440 -18.45 -0.39 -0.85
N ALA A 441 -18.86 -1.54 -1.40
CA ALA A 441 -19.54 -2.60 -0.67
C ALA A 441 -18.85 -3.95 -0.91
N ALA A 442 -18.86 -4.81 0.11
CA ALA A 442 -18.36 -6.18 -0.02
C ALA A 442 -19.07 -7.15 0.95
N ARG A 443 -19.11 -8.43 0.59
CA ARG A 443 -19.52 -9.52 1.49
C ARG A 443 -18.29 -10.08 2.17
N GLY A 444 -18.16 -9.83 3.46
CA GLY A 444 -17.08 -10.36 4.27
C GLY A 444 -17.14 -11.89 4.43
N LYS A 445 -16.04 -12.49 4.89
CA LYS A 445 -15.98 -13.93 5.21
C LYS A 445 -16.95 -14.34 6.33
N ASP A 446 -17.40 -13.37 7.13
CA ASP A 446 -18.44 -13.54 8.15
C ASP A 446 -19.86 -13.56 7.56
N GLY A 447 -20.00 -13.45 6.23
CA GLY A 447 -21.26 -13.41 5.50
C GLY A 447 -21.99 -12.07 5.54
N LYS A 448 -21.51 -11.10 6.31
CA LYS A 448 -22.12 -9.77 6.42
C LYS A 448 -21.80 -8.92 5.19
N ILE A 449 -22.70 -7.99 4.90
CA ILE A 449 -22.46 -6.94 3.90
C ILE A 449 -21.80 -5.77 4.62
N TRP A 450 -20.59 -5.45 4.21
CA TRP A 450 -19.80 -4.34 4.72
C TRP A 450 -19.83 -3.19 3.72
N LEU A 451 -19.92 -1.97 4.24
CA LEU A 451 -19.80 -0.72 3.49
C LEU A 451 -18.62 0.05 4.05
N ALA A 452 -17.83 0.64 3.16
CA ALA A 452 -16.86 1.68 3.50
C ALA A 452 -17.26 2.94 2.74
N LEU A 453 -17.48 4.05 3.46
CA LEU A 453 -17.88 5.34 2.92
C LEU A 453 -16.92 6.40 3.44
N THR A 454 -16.46 7.26 2.54
CA THR A 454 -15.53 8.35 2.85
C THR A 454 -16.16 9.67 2.47
N ASN A 455 -16.47 10.54 3.45
CA ASN A 455 -16.91 11.91 3.20
C ASN A 455 -15.68 12.81 3.06
N LEU A 456 -15.47 13.33 1.85
CA LEU A 456 -14.33 14.19 1.50
C LEU A 456 -14.55 15.65 1.87
N ASP A 457 -15.82 16.07 2.04
CA ASP A 457 -16.12 17.47 2.38
C ASP A 457 -15.62 17.79 3.80
N PRO A 458 -14.75 18.79 3.98
CA PRO A 458 -14.19 19.11 5.29
C PRO A 458 -15.19 19.80 6.22
N ASP A 459 -16.27 20.37 5.70
CA ASP A 459 -17.18 21.24 6.44
C ASP A 459 -18.61 20.72 6.52
N HIS A 460 -19.04 19.87 5.58
CA HIS A 460 -20.44 19.44 5.51
C HIS A 460 -20.61 17.95 5.82
N ASP A 461 -21.45 17.69 6.81
CA ASP A 461 -21.97 16.38 7.12
C ASP A 461 -22.99 15.97 6.04
N VAL A 462 -23.25 14.67 5.88
CA VAL A 462 -24.21 14.19 4.89
C VAL A 462 -24.93 12.94 5.37
N ASP A 463 -26.22 12.84 5.03
CA ASP A 463 -27.06 11.67 5.23
C ASP A 463 -27.16 10.85 3.93
N ILE A 464 -26.84 9.57 4.02
CA ILE A 464 -26.92 8.64 2.87
C ILE A 464 -28.02 7.62 3.13
N THR A 465 -29.04 7.61 2.27
CA THR A 465 -30.03 6.52 2.26
C THR A 465 -29.40 5.26 1.69
N ILE A 466 -29.46 4.16 2.44
CA ILE A 466 -28.89 2.86 2.07
C ILE A 466 -30.04 1.93 1.66
N ASP A 467 -29.99 1.47 0.41
CA ASP A 467 -30.88 0.45 -0.14
C ASP A 467 -30.09 -0.84 -0.42
N VAL A 468 -30.68 -1.97 -0.13
CA VAL A 468 -30.11 -3.28 -0.45
C VAL A 468 -31.07 -3.99 -1.40
N ALA A 469 -30.62 -4.29 -2.63
CA ALA A 469 -31.46 -4.94 -3.62
C ALA A 469 -31.94 -6.32 -3.13
N GLY A 470 -33.25 -6.48 -2.98
CA GLY A 470 -33.89 -7.75 -2.60
C GLY A 470 -34.02 -8.03 -1.10
N ALA A 471 -33.47 -7.22 -0.20
CA ALA A 471 -33.67 -7.35 1.25
C ALA A 471 -33.41 -6.02 1.97
N PRO A 472 -34.41 -5.41 2.64
CA PRO A 472 -34.19 -4.17 3.37
C PRO A 472 -33.27 -4.42 4.57
N ALA A 473 -32.23 -3.58 4.72
CA ALA A 473 -31.39 -3.57 5.92
C ALA A 473 -32.15 -2.83 7.05
N GLN A 474 -32.14 -3.42 8.25
CA GLN A 474 -32.79 -2.86 9.45
C GLN A 474 -31.85 -2.00 10.28
N ALA A 475 -30.55 -2.25 10.19
CA ALA A 475 -29.54 -1.45 10.90
C ALA A 475 -28.19 -1.44 10.18
N ALA A 476 -27.39 -0.42 10.49
CA ALA A 476 -25.96 -0.36 10.18
C ALA A 476 -25.16 -0.21 11.48
N VAL A 477 -24.15 -1.04 11.66
CA VAL A 477 -23.31 -1.07 12.87
C VAL A 477 -21.85 -1.08 12.48
N GLY A 478 -21.04 -0.21 13.10
CA GLY A 478 -19.62 -0.14 12.80
C GLY A 478 -18.90 1.01 13.50
N GLN A 479 -18.02 1.67 12.76
CA GLN A 479 -17.16 2.72 13.29
C GLN A 479 -17.01 3.87 12.30
N VAL A 480 -16.77 5.07 12.83
CA VAL A 480 -16.38 6.27 12.08
C VAL A 480 -15.09 6.83 12.62
N LEU A 481 -14.20 7.22 11.71
CA LEU A 481 -12.96 7.96 11.98
C LEU A 481 -13.13 9.40 11.48
N THR A 482 -13.06 10.35 12.37
CA THR A 482 -13.11 11.80 12.07
C THR A 482 -12.46 12.58 13.21
N ALA A 483 -12.16 13.86 12.98
CA ALA A 483 -11.66 14.80 13.97
C ALA A 483 -12.16 16.22 13.69
N ALA A 484 -11.87 17.15 14.60
CA ALA A 484 -12.27 18.55 14.45
C ALA A 484 -11.62 19.24 13.23
N ARG A 485 -10.38 18.83 12.88
CA ARG A 485 -9.62 19.40 11.77
C ARG A 485 -9.08 18.32 10.85
N VAL A 486 -8.90 18.66 9.57
CA VAL A 486 -8.33 17.74 8.54
C VAL A 486 -6.85 17.43 8.80
N ASP A 487 -6.13 18.32 9.49
CA ASP A 487 -4.72 18.17 9.87
C ASP A 487 -4.51 17.60 11.28
N ALA A 488 -5.57 17.10 11.93
CA ALA A 488 -5.50 16.45 13.23
C ALA A 488 -4.61 15.19 13.17
N VAL A 489 -3.77 15.02 14.20
CA VAL A 489 -2.76 13.97 14.30
C VAL A 489 -2.77 13.32 15.68
N ASN A 490 -2.24 12.10 15.76
CA ASN A 490 -1.92 11.45 17.03
C ASN A 490 -0.45 11.68 17.38
N THR A 491 -0.16 12.01 18.63
CA THR A 491 1.18 12.34 19.13
C THR A 491 1.58 11.45 20.30
N PHE A 492 2.89 11.43 20.64
CA PHE A 492 3.43 10.58 21.72
C PHE A 492 3.04 11.04 23.14
N ASP A 493 2.69 12.32 23.28
CA ASP A 493 2.58 12.96 24.60
C ASP A 493 1.12 13.35 24.97
N ALA A 494 0.17 13.02 24.10
CA ALA A 494 -1.26 13.26 24.30
C ALA A 494 -2.11 12.01 24.03
N PRO A 495 -3.31 11.92 24.61
CA PRO A 495 -4.28 10.92 24.19
C PRO A 495 -4.56 11.02 22.68
N PRO A 496 -4.86 9.91 21.98
CA PRO A 496 -5.16 9.94 20.56
C PRO A 496 -6.35 10.88 20.25
N GLU A 497 -6.12 11.88 19.40
CA GLU A 497 -7.17 12.80 18.91
C GLU A 497 -8.02 12.13 17.81
N VAL A 498 -7.37 11.37 16.95
CA VAL A 498 -7.98 10.70 15.80
C VAL A 498 -8.03 9.20 16.06
N MET A 499 -9.21 8.70 16.43
CA MET A 499 -9.47 7.28 16.65
C MET A 499 -10.92 6.92 16.32
N PRO A 500 -11.20 5.65 15.93
CA PRO A 500 -12.55 5.25 15.57
C PRO A 500 -13.53 5.36 16.74
N LYS A 501 -14.72 5.86 16.43
CA LYS A 501 -15.87 5.91 17.35
C LYS A 501 -16.97 4.98 16.85
N PRO A 502 -17.77 4.35 17.73
CA PRO A 502 -18.85 3.47 17.32
C PRO A 502 -19.96 4.24 16.59
N VAL A 503 -20.53 3.60 15.58
CA VAL A 503 -21.72 4.05 14.84
C VAL A 503 -22.76 2.95 14.88
N ILE A 504 -23.99 3.31 15.27
CA ILE A 504 -25.15 2.43 15.22
C ILE A 504 -26.32 3.26 14.68
N THR A 505 -26.87 2.82 13.56
CA THR A 505 -28.06 3.45 12.96
C THR A 505 -29.10 2.37 12.72
N GLN A 506 -30.37 2.64 13.05
CA GLN A 506 -31.50 1.76 12.78
C GLN A 506 -32.40 2.37 11.70
N ALA A 507 -33.04 1.50 10.93
CA ALA A 507 -34.04 1.94 9.97
C ALA A 507 -35.26 2.54 10.65
N VAL A 508 -35.76 3.65 10.10
CA VAL A 508 -36.99 4.32 10.52
C VAL A 508 -37.95 4.31 9.33
N ASP A 509 -39.17 3.85 9.51
CA ASP A 509 -40.18 3.71 8.47
C ASP A 509 -39.67 2.93 7.22
N GLY A 510 -38.87 1.90 7.47
CA GLY A 510 -38.28 1.04 6.45
C GLY A 510 -37.13 1.68 5.65
N LYS A 511 -36.63 2.84 6.08
CA LYS A 511 -35.48 3.52 5.46
C LYS A 511 -34.29 3.52 6.41
N LEU A 512 -33.17 3.00 5.93
CA LEU A 512 -31.89 3.09 6.62
C LEU A 512 -31.13 4.33 6.13
N VAL A 513 -30.94 5.31 7.00
CA VAL A 513 -30.19 6.53 6.70
C VAL A 513 -28.92 6.55 7.53
N LEU A 514 -27.77 6.54 6.89
CA LEU A 514 -26.46 6.58 7.53
C LEU A 514 -25.92 8.01 7.54
N TYR A 515 -25.71 8.58 8.72
CA TYR A 515 -25.08 9.87 8.92
C TYR A 515 -23.55 9.75 8.79
N LEU A 516 -22.96 10.56 7.91
CA LEU A 516 -21.51 10.66 7.70
C LEU A 516 -21.05 12.06 8.12
N PRO A 517 -20.28 12.19 9.20
CA PRO A 517 -19.65 13.46 9.54
C PRO A 517 -18.77 13.99 8.40
N SER A 518 -18.59 15.28 8.34
CA SER A 518 -17.58 15.89 7.46
C SER A 518 -16.19 15.29 7.71
N LYS A 519 -15.33 15.25 6.67
CA LYS A 519 -13.96 14.70 6.76
C LYS A 519 -13.89 13.37 7.52
N SER A 520 -14.61 12.36 7.05
CA SER A 520 -14.72 11.09 7.78
C SER A 520 -14.51 9.86 6.91
N VAL A 521 -14.06 8.78 7.55
CA VAL A 521 -14.10 7.41 7.03
C VAL A 521 -15.02 6.59 7.90
N THR A 522 -16.08 6.05 7.31
CA THR A 522 -17.09 5.25 8.01
C THR A 522 -17.11 3.83 7.46
N VAL A 523 -16.96 2.83 8.33
CA VAL A 523 -17.06 1.41 7.96
C VAL A 523 -18.12 0.76 8.83
N VAL A 524 -19.15 0.22 8.19
CA VAL A 524 -20.28 -0.43 8.85
C VAL A 524 -20.65 -1.73 8.17
N PHE A 525 -21.23 -2.66 8.93
CA PHE A 525 -21.93 -3.80 8.34
C PHE A 525 -23.44 -3.60 8.46
N LEU A 526 -24.17 -4.12 7.47
CA LEU A 526 -25.62 -4.08 7.41
C LEU A 526 -26.21 -5.29 8.15
N GLN A 527 -27.21 -5.04 8.96
CA GLN A 527 -28.04 -6.09 9.61
C GLN A 527 -29.35 -6.22 8.85
N PRO A 528 -29.81 -7.47 8.55
CA PRO A 528 -31.08 -7.73 7.90
C PRO A 528 -32.26 -7.36 8.80
#